data_4acaf88681428f8f09e480eea264ff84
#
_entry.id   4acaf88681428f8f09e480eea264ff84
#
_cell.length_a   1.000
_cell.length_b   1.000
_cell.length_c   1.000
_cell.angle_alpha   90.00
_cell.angle_beta   90.00
_cell.angle_gamma   90.00
#
_symmetry.space_group_name_H-M   'P 1'
#
loop_
_entity.id
_entity.type
_entity.pdbx_description
1 polymer ?
#
loop_
_entity_poly.entity_id
_entity_poly.type
_entity_poly.pdbx_seq_one_letter_code
_entity_poly.pdbx_strand_id
1 'polypeptide(L)'
;MKRKLNFWWMLALVCSICLSACTTYDLPVVAEEDIPSDPYVSDWMDTSVKPGEDFYRYCNGRWIDALTEDFEGLSPEEQFYGFFPTEFGMEYMERIEQLETTATKTARQHLEENDSHKAENTAIVEKAKQRLLAAASNREQLWLTIGQMMKEGYPFPLYINIQGKQGKLGVVFEVGIFDDLEQDPNPVVTPGKESSKGSEWPMLRKFSEGIGFSPEWVRLPGDPVYLDDNGQPEDVSSMIKQLSELQAAKPQAVAEAFASHMERELNKFVNISSGNESQKEYAVSRLKGILSYDLHHEYCQKYVKPGLKENILQICERLRKAYRKRIEASTWMGPDSKANAIEKLDMMAINVGYPEEWYDEALPHMEHCKRIVDDYLEAERAYRALRVKMVGMTPAEAEFNICFLDPFSTLIVNAKYQQDINGISIYPAFLKEPFVSESGLTVESFASATVYAHEITHGFDSSGALSNKYGEAGSIMANKADVAEFQKRIQLLDDCFDHMETLSGSGVMCDGKTKEMENIADLGGFLVAYDACKAWLTEEKGIKGQALKELMKEFIINYGNLWRAKYTAAYVNSIKKDPHSCSRERVNGIVRNCDDWYDLFDIQTGDALYLAPEKRAHIW
;
A
#
# COMPACT_ATOMS: atom_id res chain seq x y z
N MET A 1 12.64 15.70 27.69
CA MET A 1 11.22 16.16 27.71
C MET A 1 10.44 15.17 26.87
N LYS A 2 9.78 14.22 27.51
CA LYS A 2 9.08 13.10 26.84
C LYS A 2 7.81 13.64 26.19
N ARG A 3 7.73 13.67 24.85
CA ARG A 3 6.49 13.92 24.12
C ARG A 3 5.86 12.58 23.78
N LYS A 4 4.71 12.27 24.38
CA LYS A 4 3.85 11.16 23.99
C LYS A 4 3.15 11.55 22.69
N LEU A 5 3.41 10.84 21.58
CA LEU A 5 2.63 10.94 20.36
C LEU A 5 1.39 10.04 20.47
N ASN A 6 0.21 10.62 20.40
CA ASN A 6 -1.04 9.86 20.31
C ASN A 6 -1.29 9.46 18.85
N PHE A 7 -0.84 8.28 18.48
CA PHE A 7 -0.86 7.74 17.12
C PHE A 7 -2.16 6.98 16.76
N TRP A 8 -3.15 6.95 17.62
CA TRP A 8 -4.31 6.05 17.55
C TRP A 8 -5.29 6.26 16.39
N TRP A 9 -5.21 7.36 15.61
CA TRP A 9 -6.19 7.67 14.56
C TRP A 9 -5.72 7.45 13.12
N MET A 10 -4.43 7.23 12.88
CA MET A 10 -3.91 6.87 11.55
C MET A 10 -4.15 5.41 11.17
N LEU A 11 -4.59 4.61 12.11
CA LEU A 11 -4.52 3.15 12.10
C LEU A 11 -5.77 2.42 11.63
N ALA A 12 -6.89 3.08 11.43
CA ALA A 12 -8.16 2.40 11.19
C ALA A 12 -8.44 1.99 9.74
N LEU A 13 -7.57 2.31 8.79
CA LEU A 13 -7.90 2.13 7.35
C LEU A 13 -6.80 1.52 6.46
N VAL A 14 -5.65 1.15 6.97
CA VAL A 14 -4.59 0.54 6.14
C VAL A 14 -4.16 -0.77 6.73
N CYS A 15 -4.25 -1.83 5.95
CA CYS A 15 -3.78 -3.21 6.17
C CYS A 15 -3.23 -3.52 7.57
N SER A 16 -3.85 -4.43 8.24
CA SER A 16 -3.65 -4.87 9.63
C SER A 16 -2.22 -5.24 10.05
N ILE A 17 -1.21 -5.05 9.23
CA ILE A 17 0.09 -5.67 9.40
C ILE A 17 1.17 -4.78 9.98
N CYS A 18 1.14 -3.48 9.69
CA CYS A 18 2.17 -2.56 10.19
C CYS A 18 1.73 -1.77 11.42
N LEU A 19 0.57 -2.07 11.98
CA LEU A 19 -0.16 -1.12 12.77
C LEU A 19 -0.30 -1.47 14.26
N SER A 20 0.11 -2.67 14.65
CA SER A 20 0.15 -3.02 16.07
C SER A 20 1.36 -2.45 16.83
N ALA A 21 2.33 -1.86 16.11
CA ALA A 21 3.61 -1.48 16.70
C ALA A 21 3.87 0.04 16.84
N CYS A 22 2.92 0.90 16.51
CA CYS A 22 3.14 2.35 16.61
C CYS A 22 2.49 3.00 17.83
N THR A 23 2.76 2.48 18.99
CA THR A 23 2.64 3.24 20.24
C THR A 23 4.01 3.83 20.58
N THR A 24 4.01 4.95 21.28
CA THR A 24 5.21 5.67 21.70
C THR A 24 6.16 4.77 22.46
N TYR A 25 7.10 4.16 21.75
CA TYR A 25 8.26 3.55 22.35
C TYR A 25 9.29 4.62 22.70
N ASP A 26 9.74 4.64 23.96
CA ASP A 26 11.12 5.04 24.21
C ASP A 26 11.96 3.96 23.52
N LEU A 27 12.67 4.31 22.46
CA LEU A 27 13.58 3.38 21.78
C LEU A 27 14.46 2.69 22.81
N PRO A 28 14.69 1.37 22.70
CA PRO A 28 15.68 0.72 23.54
C PRO A 28 16.97 1.51 23.35
N VAL A 29 17.54 1.95 24.46
CA VAL A 29 18.88 2.53 24.45
C VAL A 29 19.84 1.36 24.28
N VAL A 30 19.98 0.88 23.04
CA VAL A 30 21.20 0.17 22.68
C VAL A 30 22.29 1.22 22.77
N ALA A 31 23.33 0.99 23.55
CA ALA A 31 24.45 1.93 23.59
C ALA A 31 24.92 2.17 22.16
N GLU A 32 25.02 3.42 21.72
CA GLU A 32 25.41 3.79 20.34
C GLU A 32 26.74 3.10 19.91
N GLU A 33 27.51 2.63 20.87
CA GLU A 33 28.79 1.94 20.69
C GLU A 33 28.65 0.46 20.27
N ASP A 34 27.46 -0.16 20.46
CA ASP A 34 27.20 -1.58 20.20
C ASP A 34 26.35 -1.84 18.94
N ILE A 35 25.83 -0.81 18.28
CA ILE A 35 25.11 -0.96 17.02
C ILE A 35 26.15 -0.89 15.88
N PRO A 36 26.39 -1.99 15.15
CA PRO A 36 27.18 -1.94 13.93
C PRO A 36 26.56 -0.92 12.96
N SER A 37 27.38 -0.09 12.36
CA SER A 37 26.96 0.92 11.38
C SER A 37 26.43 0.32 10.06
N ASP A 38 26.60 -0.99 9.88
CA ASP A 38 26.15 -1.76 8.73
C ASP A 38 24.93 -2.61 9.10
N PRO A 39 23.77 -2.42 8.44
CA PRO A 39 22.54 -3.15 8.74
C PRO A 39 22.60 -4.66 8.45
N TYR A 40 23.61 -5.13 7.70
CA TYR A 40 23.78 -6.53 7.31
C TYR A 40 25.11 -7.12 7.77
N VAL A 41 25.37 -7.13 9.08
CA VAL A 41 26.67 -7.57 9.59
C VAL A 41 26.64 -9.03 10.03
N SER A 42 27.71 -9.76 9.64
CA SER A 42 28.03 -11.09 10.17
C SER A 42 28.04 -11.15 11.71
N ASP A 43 28.23 -10.02 12.37
CA ASP A 43 28.27 -9.90 13.83
C ASP A 43 26.91 -10.18 14.52
N TRP A 44 25.81 -10.09 13.79
CA TRP A 44 24.48 -10.44 14.31
C TRP A 44 24.13 -11.92 14.23
N MET A 45 24.93 -12.67 13.50
CA MET A 45 24.74 -14.11 13.32
C MET A 45 25.07 -14.89 14.59
N ASP A 46 24.24 -15.86 14.94
CA ASP A 46 24.53 -16.85 15.96
C ASP A 46 25.10 -18.13 15.33
N THR A 47 26.39 -18.16 15.11
CA THR A 47 27.07 -19.32 14.51
C THR A 47 27.12 -20.56 15.41
N SER A 48 26.64 -20.49 16.65
CA SER A 48 26.44 -21.66 17.52
C SER A 48 25.21 -22.46 17.12
N VAL A 49 24.25 -21.85 16.41
CA VAL A 49 23.09 -22.51 15.83
C VAL A 49 23.41 -23.00 14.44
N LYS A 50 23.06 -24.25 14.11
CA LYS A 50 23.23 -24.76 12.75
C LYS A 50 22.17 -24.18 11.81
N PRO A 51 22.53 -23.81 10.57
CA PRO A 51 21.55 -23.31 9.57
C PRO A 51 20.34 -24.24 9.36
N GLY A 52 20.54 -25.55 9.42
CA GLY A 52 19.49 -26.55 9.25
C GLY A 52 18.58 -26.72 10.47
N GLU A 53 18.94 -26.22 11.65
CA GLU A 53 18.12 -26.29 12.85
C GLU A 53 17.17 -25.10 12.98
N ASP A 54 17.69 -23.88 12.81
CA ASP A 54 16.91 -22.64 12.83
C ASP A 54 17.67 -21.55 12.06
N PHE A 55 17.35 -21.35 10.78
CA PHE A 55 18.07 -20.42 9.93
C PHE A 55 17.80 -18.96 10.33
N TYR A 56 16.59 -18.66 10.79
CA TYR A 56 16.26 -17.35 11.32
C TYR A 56 17.15 -16.98 12.53
N ARG A 57 17.27 -17.92 13.48
CA ARG A 57 18.15 -17.73 14.65
C ARG A 57 19.63 -17.67 14.25
N TYR A 58 20.06 -18.50 13.28
CA TYR A 58 21.41 -18.45 12.73
C TYR A 58 21.76 -17.07 12.19
N CYS A 59 20.86 -16.42 11.44
CA CYS A 59 21.09 -15.08 10.88
C CYS A 59 21.02 -13.95 11.94
N ASN A 60 20.17 -14.08 12.95
CA ASN A 60 19.75 -12.94 13.79
C ASN A 60 19.98 -13.13 15.29
N GLY A 61 20.52 -14.27 15.70
CA GLY A 61 20.49 -14.67 17.12
C GLY A 61 21.20 -13.72 18.06
N ARG A 62 22.38 -13.20 17.69
CA ARG A 62 23.12 -12.22 18.52
C ARG A 62 22.38 -10.90 18.62
N TRP A 63 21.79 -10.43 17.52
CA TRP A 63 20.98 -9.21 17.54
C TRP A 63 19.76 -9.37 18.46
N ILE A 64 19.06 -10.50 18.37
CA ILE A 64 17.90 -10.80 19.22
C ILE A 64 18.29 -10.83 20.72
N ASP A 65 19.45 -11.42 21.04
CA ASP A 65 19.94 -11.53 22.42
C ASP A 65 20.50 -10.21 22.96
N ALA A 66 21.08 -9.36 22.09
CA ALA A 66 21.58 -8.05 22.48
C ALA A 66 20.47 -7.04 22.74
N LEU A 67 19.27 -7.25 22.19
CA LEU A 67 18.13 -6.38 22.46
C LEU A 67 17.69 -6.48 23.91
N THR A 68 17.79 -5.36 24.63
CA THR A 68 17.37 -5.22 26.03
C THR A 68 15.90 -4.82 26.17
N GLU A 69 15.13 -4.93 25.06
CA GLU A 69 13.73 -4.54 25.03
C GLU A 69 12.94 -5.27 26.12
N ASP A 70 12.32 -4.50 26.99
CA ASP A 70 11.42 -4.97 28.03
C ASP A 70 9.98 -4.74 27.58
N PHE A 71 9.27 -5.82 27.30
CA PHE A 71 7.87 -5.80 26.93
C PHE A 71 6.91 -5.81 28.13
N GLU A 72 7.43 -5.67 29.36
CA GLU A 72 6.61 -5.68 30.58
C GLU A 72 5.66 -4.46 30.59
N GLY A 73 4.38 -4.72 30.76
CA GLY A 73 3.34 -3.68 30.84
C GLY A 73 2.82 -3.19 29.48
N LEU A 74 3.34 -3.71 28.36
CA LEU A 74 2.84 -3.42 27.02
C LEU A 74 1.65 -4.32 26.67
N SER A 75 0.76 -3.83 25.79
CA SER A 75 -0.30 -4.67 25.22
C SER A 75 0.31 -5.80 24.37
N PRO A 76 -0.42 -6.90 24.12
CA PRO A 76 0.11 -7.99 23.30
C PRO A 76 0.59 -7.54 21.91
N GLU A 77 -0.13 -6.61 21.27
CA GLU A 77 0.18 -6.07 19.94
C GLU A 77 1.46 -5.22 19.95
N GLU A 78 1.81 -4.64 21.10
CA GLU A 78 3.01 -3.81 21.26
C GLU A 78 4.27 -4.63 21.60
N GLN A 79 4.14 -5.92 21.86
CA GLN A 79 5.26 -6.79 22.25
C GLN A 79 6.04 -7.32 21.05
N PHE A 80 6.40 -6.41 20.13
CA PHE A 80 7.18 -6.66 18.92
C PHE A 80 8.19 -5.53 18.71
N TYR A 81 9.41 -5.89 18.36
CA TYR A 81 10.43 -4.97 17.90
C TYR A 81 11.20 -5.62 16.75
N GLY A 82 11.24 -4.98 15.60
CA GLY A 82 11.89 -5.51 14.42
C GLY A 82 12.50 -4.43 13.53
N PHE A 83 13.40 -4.83 12.65
CA PHE A 83 14.00 -3.91 11.69
C PHE A 83 12.93 -3.27 10.81
N PHE A 84 12.09 -4.10 10.27
CA PHE A 84 11.01 -3.73 9.40
C PHE A 84 9.68 -4.14 10.08
N PRO A 85 8.84 -3.29 10.62
CA PRO A 85 8.70 -1.86 10.37
C PRO A 85 9.25 -0.93 11.47
N THR A 86 9.82 -1.45 12.59
CA THR A 86 10.10 -0.61 13.77
C THR A 86 11.28 0.32 13.54
N GLU A 87 12.50 -0.22 13.42
CA GLU A 87 13.71 0.62 13.30
C GLU A 87 13.65 1.53 12.07
N PHE A 88 13.42 0.91 10.91
CA PHE A 88 13.42 1.62 9.63
C PHE A 88 12.18 2.52 9.48
N GLY A 89 11.01 2.06 9.92
CA GLY A 89 9.76 2.80 9.85
C GLY A 89 9.77 4.04 10.75
N MET A 90 10.28 3.91 11.98
CA MET A 90 10.37 5.03 12.91
C MET A 90 11.31 6.13 12.42
N GLU A 91 12.49 5.77 11.90
CA GLU A 91 13.40 6.75 11.30
C GLU A 91 12.74 7.52 10.13
N TYR A 92 12.02 6.82 9.28
CA TYR A 92 11.28 7.45 8.18
C TYR A 92 10.21 8.40 8.69
N MET A 93 9.39 7.96 9.65
CA MET A 93 8.33 8.78 10.23
C MET A 93 8.88 9.99 10.98
N GLU A 94 9.98 9.84 11.71
CA GLU A 94 10.64 10.96 12.38
C GLU A 94 11.11 12.04 11.38
N ARG A 95 11.65 11.61 10.23
CA ARG A 95 11.99 12.54 9.13
C ARG A 95 10.77 13.25 8.56
N ILE A 96 9.66 12.53 8.35
CA ILE A 96 8.39 13.12 7.88
C ILE A 96 7.81 14.08 8.91
N GLU A 97 7.88 13.78 10.21
CA GLU A 97 7.40 14.67 11.27
C GLU A 97 8.21 15.96 11.37
N GLN A 98 9.53 15.85 11.20
CA GLN A 98 10.45 17.00 11.19
C GLN A 98 10.38 17.80 9.89
N LEU A 99 9.74 17.23 8.85
CA LEU A 99 9.60 17.90 7.57
C LEU A 99 8.47 18.93 7.65
N GLU A 100 8.81 20.18 7.46
CA GLU A 100 7.87 21.28 7.37
C GLU A 100 7.88 21.86 5.95
N THR A 101 6.79 21.63 5.21
CA THR A 101 6.57 22.27 3.91
C THR A 101 6.04 23.69 4.09
N THR A 102 6.05 24.47 3.02
CA THR A 102 5.41 25.78 3.03
C THR A 102 3.93 25.66 3.39
N ALA A 103 3.25 24.63 2.88
CA ALA A 103 1.84 24.40 3.15
C ALA A 103 1.57 24.09 4.64
N THR A 104 2.36 23.21 5.26
CA THR A 104 2.17 22.85 6.68
C THR A 104 2.49 24.01 7.62
N LYS A 105 3.50 24.86 7.28
CA LYS A 105 3.82 26.07 8.06
C LYS A 105 2.71 27.09 8.00
N THR A 106 2.20 27.38 6.79
CA THR A 106 1.09 28.32 6.59
C THR A 106 -0.15 27.86 7.34
N ALA A 107 -0.52 26.58 7.21
CA ALA A 107 -1.68 26.02 7.90
C ALA A 107 -1.55 26.09 9.44
N ARG A 108 -0.35 25.87 9.99
CA ARG A 108 -0.10 26.02 11.43
C ARG A 108 -0.26 27.47 11.90
N GLN A 109 0.28 28.44 11.15
CA GLN A 109 0.12 29.85 11.45
C GLN A 109 -1.37 30.25 11.45
N HIS A 110 -2.10 29.91 10.39
CA HIS A 110 -3.53 30.22 10.29
C HIS A 110 -4.37 29.52 11.36
N LEU A 111 -3.93 28.34 11.82
CA LEU A 111 -4.57 27.68 12.96
C LEU A 111 -4.41 28.48 14.26
N GLU A 112 -3.24 29.03 14.53
CA GLU A 112 -2.98 29.88 15.69
C GLU A 112 -3.76 31.20 15.63
N GLU A 113 -3.93 31.76 14.43
CA GLU A 113 -4.64 33.02 14.18
C GLU A 113 -6.16 32.85 13.99
N ASN A 114 -6.69 31.64 14.06
CA ASN A 114 -8.06 31.31 13.67
C ASN A 114 -9.15 32.11 14.42
N ASP A 115 -8.98 32.41 15.71
CA ASP A 115 -9.95 33.19 16.47
C ASP A 115 -10.17 34.59 15.90
N SER A 116 -9.11 35.24 15.36
CA SER A 116 -9.19 36.55 14.73
C SER A 116 -9.95 36.53 13.40
N HIS A 117 -10.01 35.34 12.74
CA HIS A 117 -10.64 35.15 11.43
C HIS A 117 -11.97 34.38 11.48
N LYS A 118 -12.50 34.10 12.67
CA LYS A 118 -13.71 33.27 12.83
C LYS A 118 -14.93 33.80 12.04
N ALA A 119 -15.17 35.12 12.07
CA ALA A 119 -16.28 35.71 11.34
C ALA A 119 -16.11 35.56 9.81
N GLU A 120 -14.90 35.70 9.30
CA GLU A 120 -14.59 35.55 7.89
C GLU A 120 -14.69 34.07 7.45
N ASN A 121 -14.20 33.14 8.27
CA ASN A 121 -14.33 31.72 8.04
C ASN A 121 -15.83 31.30 7.98
N THR A 122 -16.65 31.83 8.89
CA THR A 122 -18.10 31.61 8.87
C THR A 122 -18.75 32.16 7.59
N ALA A 123 -18.30 33.32 7.12
CA ALA A 123 -18.84 33.94 5.90
C ALA A 123 -18.50 33.10 4.64
N ILE A 124 -17.34 32.43 4.59
CA ILE A 124 -17.00 31.50 3.49
C ILE A 124 -18.03 30.35 3.46
N VAL A 125 -18.28 29.72 4.61
CA VAL A 125 -19.20 28.60 4.74
C VAL A 125 -20.60 29.02 4.29
N GLU A 126 -21.09 30.16 4.78
CA GLU A 126 -22.43 30.66 4.43
C GLU A 126 -22.56 31.00 2.93
N LYS A 127 -21.55 31.63 2.34
CA LYS A 127 -21.52 31.91 0.89
C LYS A 127 -21.54 30.63 0.06
N ALA A 128 -20.79 29.62 0.45
CA ALA A 128 -20.78 28.33 -0.21
C ALA A 128 -22.15 27.63 -0.12
N LYS A 129 -22.77 27.68 1.05
CA LYS A 129 -24.14 27.17 1.29
C LYS A 129 -25.16 27.85 0.39
N GLN A 130 -25.15 29.18 0.33
CA GLN A 130 -26.04 29.94 -0.55
C GLN A 130 -25.84 29.63 -2.03
N ARG A 131 -24.59 29.46 -2.48
CA ARG A 131 -24.26 29.06 -3.87
C ARG A 131 -24.91 27.72 -4.22
N LEU A 132 -24.81 26.74 -3.33
CA LEU A 132 -25.36 25.40 -3.54
C LEU A 132 -26.89 25.41 -3.55
N LEU A 133 -27.52 26.08 -2.58
CA LEU A 133 -28.98 26.19 -2.49
C LEU A 133 -29.59 26.97 -3.68
N ALA A 134 -28.92 27.98 -4.18
CA ALA A 134 -29.34 28.71 -5.38
C ALA A 134 -29.36 27.83 -6.65
N ALA A 135 -28.45 26.86 -6.74
CA ALA A 135 -28.39 25.92 -7.86
C ALA A 135 -29.52 24.87 -7.84
N ALA A 136 -30.19 24.68 -6.72
CA ALA A 136 -31.24 23.69 -6.53
C ALA A 136 -32.53 23.93 -7.36
N SER A 137 -32.69 25.12 -7.96
CA SER A 137 -33.79 25.43 -8.87
C SER A 137 -33.74 24.63 -10.18
N ASN A 138 -32.60 24.10 -10.56
CA ASN A 138 -32.37 23.29 -11.75
C ASN A 138 -31.47 22.09 -11.43
N ARG A 139 -31.95 20.87 -11.70
CA ARG A 139 -31.22 19.63 -11.40
C ARG A 139 -29.86 19.54 -12.08
N GLU A 140 -29.78 19.88 -13.37
CA GLU A 140 -28.50 19.85 -14.10
C GLU A 140 -27.52 20.89 -13.55
N GLN A 141 -28.02 22.09 -13.25
CA GLN A 141 -27.22 23.16 -12.66
C GLN A 141 -26.71 22.79 -11.26
N LEU A 142 -27.54 22.10 -10.45
CA LEU A 142 -27.12 21.61 -9.13
C LEU A 142 -25.93 20.66 -9.24
N TRP A 143 -26.02 19.64 -10.09
CA TRP A 143 -24.95 18.65 -10.24
C TRP A 143 -23.67 19.22 -10.85
N LEU A 144 -23.82 20.15 -11.80
CA LEU A 144 -22.69 20.92 -12.31
C LEU A 144 -22.01 21.74 -11.18
N THR A 145 -22.80 22.40 -10.36
CA THR A 145 -22.31 23.21 -9.24
C THR A 145 -21.64 22.35 -8.17
N ILE A 146 -22.19 21.18 -7.83
CA ILE A 146 -21.55 20.23 -6.92
C ILE A 146 -20.18 19.81 -7.45
N GLY A 147 -20.08 19.43 -8.73
CA GLY A 147 -18.80 19.08 -9.35
C GLY A 147 -17.77 20.23 -9.30
N GLN A 148 -18.20 21.44 -9.64
CA GLN A 148 -17.36 22.64 -9.56
C GLN A 148 -16.88 22.92 -8.14
N MET A 149 -17.79 22.88 -7.17
CA MET A 149 -17.42 23.14 -5.77
C MET A 149 -16.51 22.03 -5.22
N MET A 150 -16.72 20.77 -5.61
CA MET A 150 -15.75 19.71 -5.26
C MET A 150 -14.39 19.94 -5.88
N LYS A 151 -14.32 20.41 -7.12
CA LYS A 151 -13.06 20.81 -7.76
C LYS A 151 -12.37 21.96 -7.02
N GLU A 152 -13.13 22.84 -6.41
CA GLU A 152 -12.65 23.96 -5.59
C GLU A 152 -12.30 23.55 -4.14
N GLY A 153 -12.42 22.28 -3.77
CA GLY A 153 -12.05 21.75 -2.44
C GLY A 153 -13.20 21.58 -1.46
N TYR A 154 -14.44 21.99 -1.78
CA TYR A 154 -15.56 21.87 -0.83
C TYR A 154 -15.88 20.41 -0.52
N PRO A 155 -16.03 20.05 0.77
CA PRO A 155 -16.34 18.68 1.18
C PRO A 155 -17.82 18.37 0.97
N PHE A 156 -18.08 17.31 0.22
CA PHE A 156 -19.43 16.75 0.05
C PHE A 156 -19.43 15.26 0.39
N PRO A 157 -20.57 14.67 0.69
CA PRO A 157 -20.70 13.26 1.01
C PRO A 157 -20.71 12.39 -0.26
N LEU A 158 -19.86 12.70 -1.19
CA LEU A 158 -19.63 12.00 -2.44
C LEU A 158 -18.12 11.91 -2.65
N TYR A 159 -17.55 10.75 -2.37
CA TYR A 159 -16.11 10.52 -2.49
C TYR A 159 -15.78 9.89 -3.84
N ILE A 160 -14.63 10.27 -4.40
CA ILE A 160 -14.14 9.78 -5.69
C ILE A 160 -12.98 8.85 -5.40
N ASN A 161 -13.19 7.56 -5.65
CA ASN A 161 -12.16 6.55 -5.57
C ASN A 161 -11.69 6.19 -6.99
N ILE A 162 -10.39 6.12 -7.18
CA ILE A 162 -9.80 5.70 -8.45
C ILE A 162 -9.53 4.20 -8.40
N GLN A 163 -10.02 3.49 -9.39
CA GLN A 163 -9.88 2.05 -9.53
C GLN A 163 -9.69 1.68 -10.99
N GLY A 164 -9.35 0.43 -11.26
CA GLY A 164 -9.21 -0.05 -12.63
C GLY A 164 -10.51 0.00 -13.43
N LYS A 165 -10.42 0.36 -14.71
CA LYS A 165 -11.50 0.26 -15.70
C LYS A 165 -10.92 -0.01 -17.09
N GLN A 166 -11.08 -1.24 -17.61
CA GLN A 166 -10.65 -1.62 -18.95
C GLN A 166 -9.16 -1.31 -19.23
N GLY A 167 -8.29 -1.63 -18.29
CA GLY A 167 -6.84 -1.38 -18.37
C GLY A 167 -6.43 0.09 -18.15
N LYS A 168 -7.35 0.94 -17.72
CA LYS A 168 -7.12 2.35 -17.38
C LYS A 168 -7.65 2.65 -15.98
N LEU A 169 -7.38 3.84 -15.48
CA LEU A 169 -7.90 4.33 -14.22
C LEU A 169 -9.30 4.92 -14.41
N GLY A 170 -10.26 4.34 -13.74
CA GLY A 170 -11.66 4.76 -13.72
C GLY A 170 -12.07 5.35 -12.37
N VAL A 171 -13.36 5.62 -12.22
CA VAL A 171 -13.96 6.24 -11.03
C VAL A 171 -15.00 5.32 -10.42
N VAL A 172 -14.90 5.08 -9.12
CA VAL A 172 -15.95 4.52 -8.29
C VAL A 172 -16.34 5.58 -7.26
N PHE A 173 -17.65 5.79 -7.08
CA PHE A 173 -18.14 6.70 -6.07
C PHE A 173 -18.45 5.97 -4.78
N GLU A 174 -18.04 6.57 -3.67
CA GLU A 174 -18.58 6.24 -2.35
C GLU A 174 -19.51 7.37 -1.94
N VAL A 175 -20.74 7.02 -1.59
CA VAL A 175 -21.77 7.98 -1.20
C VAL A 175 -21.97 7.90 0.31
N GLY A 176 -21.80 9.02 1.00
CA GLY A 176 -22.15 9.14 2.42
C GLY A 176 -23.63 8.85 2.60
N ILE A 177 -23.98 8.09 3.64
CA ILE A 177 -25.35 7.65 3.90
C ILE A 177 -26.22 8.87 4.15
N PHE A 178 -27.29 8.98 3.37
CA PHE A 178 -28.39 9.91 3.59
C PHE A 178 -29.64 9.12 3.94
N ASP A 179 -30.09 9.23 5.19
CA ASP A 179 -31.39 8.72 5.59
C ASP A 179 -32.47 9.65 5.02
N ASP A 180 -33.39 9.11 4.22
CA ASP A 180 -34.63 9.72 3.77
C ASP A 180 -34.56 11.03 2.97
N LEU A 181 -33.77 11.06 1.88
CA LEU A 181 -33.90 12.14 0.90
C LEU A 181 -35.31 12.15 0.27
N GLU A 182 -35.98 13.31 0.30
CA GLU A 182 -37.29 13.49 -0.32
C GLU A 182 -37.20 13.27 -1.84
N GLN A 183 -37.94 12.27 -2.33
CA GLN A 183 -37.92 11.86 -3.73
C GLN A 183 -38.74 12.81 -4.61
N ASP A 184 -38.30 13.03 -5.83
CA ASP A 184 -39.02 13.79 -6.85
C ASP A 184 -40.22 12.95 -7.35
N PRO A 185 -41.46 13.47 -7.33
CA PRO A 185 -42.61 12.74 -7.85
C PRO A 185 -42.53 12.50 -9.38
N ASN A 186 -41.68 13.25 -10.10
CA ASN A 186 -41.36 13.05 -11.51
C ASN A 186 -39.86 12.77 -11.68
N PRO A 187 -39.39 11.61 -11.23
CA PRO A 187 -37.93 11.32 -11.26
C PRO A 187 -37.41 11.30 -12.69
N VAL A 188 -36.22 11.79 -12.87
CA VAL A 188 -35.47 11.57 -14.13
C VAL A 188 -35.35 10.07 -14.34
N VAL A 189 -35.67 9.59 -15.55
CA VAL A 189 -35.51 8.17 -15.89
C VAL A 189 -34.04 7.81 -15.73
N THR A 190 -33.75 6.93 -14.78
CA THR A 190 -32.43 6.37 -14.62
C THR A 190 -32.19 5.40 -15.78
N PRO A 191 -31.01 5.43 -16.40
CA PRO A 191 -30.61 4.41 -17.35
C PRO A 191 -30.81 3.02 -16.72
N GLY A 192 -31.21 2.04 -17.52
CA GLY A 192 -31.44 0.68 -17.04
C GLY A 192 -30.18 0.12 -16.37
N LYS A 193 -30.34 -0.94 -15.56
CA LYS A 193 -29.24 -1.62 -14.86
C LYS A 193 -28.12 -2.12 -15.80
N GLU A 194 -28.38 -2.18 -17.11
CA GLU A 194 -27.46 -2.62 -18.15
C GLU A 194 -26.72 -1.46 -18.83
N SER A 195 -26.99 -0.21 -18.45
CA SER A 195 -26.32 0.94 -19.05
C SER A 195 -24.88 1.04 -18.51
N SER A 196 -23.91 0.73 -19.37
CA SER A 196 -22.48 0.80 -19.10
C SER A 196 -21.85 2.16 -19.46
N LYS A 197 -22.67 3.15 -19.83
CA LYS A 197 -22.16 4.46 -20.27
C LYS A 197 -22.53 5.55 -19.27
N GLY A 198 -21.55 6.07 -18.55
CA GLY A 198 -21.72 7.16 -17.58
C GLY A 198 -22.34 8.42 -18.18
N SER A 199 -22.15 8.64 -19.52
CA SER A 199 -22.77 9.74 -20.26
C SER A 199 -24.28 9.66 -20.39
N GLU A 200 -24.87 8.47 -20.21
CA GLU A 200 -26.32 8.25 -20.22
C GLU A 200 -26.99 8.64 -18.90
N TRP A 201 -26.19 8.89 -17.85
CA TRP A 201 -26.66 9.34 -16.54
C TRP A 201 -26.59 10.87 -16.45
N PRO A 202 -27.69 11.62 -16.56
CA PRO A 202 -27.67 13.08 -16.58
C PRO A 202 -26.95 13.71 -15.38
N MET A 203 -27.12 13.13 -14.18
CA MET A 203 -26.43 13.54 -12.98
C MET A 203 -24.90 13.41 -13.12
N LEU A 204 -24.43 12.20 -13.46
CA LEU A 204 -23.00 11.93 -13.60
C LEU A 204 -22.36 12.76 -14.71
N ARG A 205 -23.07 12.94 -15.85
CA ARG A 205 -22.61 13.81 -16.93
C ARG A 205 -22.33 15.24 -16.47
N LYS A 206 -23.30 15.84 -15.75
CA LYS A 206 -23.16 17.22 -15.27
C LYS A 206 -22.16 17.35 -14.13
N PHE A 207 -22.13 16.39 -13.22
CA PHE A 207 -21.14 16.32 -12.17
C PHE A 207 -19.70 16.21 -12.76
N SER A 208 -19.50 15.28 -13.69
CA SER A 208 -18.19 15.06 -14.34
C SER A 208 -17.73 16.28 -15.14
N GLU A 209 -18.66 16.99 -15.82
CA GLU A 209 -18.38 18.28 -16.48
C GLU A 209 -17.88 19.31 -15.47
N GLY A 210 -18.51 19.38 -14.29
CA GLY A 210 -18.14 20.32 -13.23
C GLY A 210 -16.78 20.05 -12.61
N ILE A 211 -16.48 18.79 -12.30
CA ILE A 211 -15.24 18.41 -11.64
C ILE A 211 -14.05 18.26 -12.60
N GLY A 212 -14.30 17.86 -13.86
CA GLY A 212 -13.31 17.88 -14.93
C GLY A 212 -12.82 16.53 -15.45
N PHE A 213 -13.61 15.45 -15.38
CA PHE A 213 -13.28 14.19 -16.06
C PHE A 213 -14.41 13.70 -16.97
N SER A 214 -14.12 12.76 -17.90
CA SER A 214 -15.17 12.18 -18.75
C SER A 214 -16.02 11.16 -18.00
N PRO A 215 -17.36 11.24 -18.06
CA PRO A 215 -18.26 10.31 -17.37
C PRO A 215 -18.17 8.86 -17.86
N GLU A 216 -17.52 8.61 -19.00
CA GLU A 216 -17.28 7.24 -19.52
C GLU A 216 -16.37 6.43 -18.60
N TRP A 217 -15.53 7.10 -17.79
CA TRP A 217 -14.62 6.45 -16.85
C TRP A 217 -15.28 6.07 -15.52
N VAL A 218 -16.55 6.41 -15.28
CA VAL A 218 -17.28 5.92 -14.10
C VAL A 218 -17.57 4.44 -14.27
N ARG A 219 -17.26 3.62 -13.27
CA ARG A 219 -17.59 2.19 -13.26
C ARG A 219 -19.10 2.02 -13.07
N LEU A 220 -19.73 1.25 -13.93
CA LEU A 220 -21.17 1.04 -13.96
C LEU A 220 -21.50 -0.44 -14.20
N PRO A 221 -22.76 -0.88 -13.99
CA PRO A 221 -23.20 -2.21 -14.34
C PRO A 221 -22.94 -2.53 -15.83
N GLY A 222 -22.32 -3.68 -16.10
CA GLY A 222 -21.93 -4.09 -17.45
C GLY A 222 -20.45 -3.83 -17.76
N ASP A 223 -19.73 -3.07 -16.94
CA ASP A 223 -18.27 -3.03 -16.96
C ASP A 223 -17.66 -4.38 -16.50
N PRO A 224 -16.42 -4.67 -16.86
CA PRO A 224 -15.72 -5.85 -16.36
C PRO A 224 -15.76 -5.91 -14.81
N VAL A 225 -15.87 -7.12 -14.28
CA VAL A 225 -15.82 -7.36 -12.85
C VAL A 225 -14.36 -7.27 -12.40
N TYR A 226 -14.12 -6.61 -11.28
CA TYR A 226 -12.85 -6.59 -10.57
C TYR A 226 -12.97 -7.40 -9.28
N LEU A 227 -11.84 -7.85 -8.77
CA LEU A 227 -11.80 -8.64 -7.55
C LEU A 227 -11.12 -7.81 -6.46
N ASP A 228 -11.61 -7.95 -5.23
CA ASP A 228 -10.93 -7.42 -4.05
C ASP A 228 -9.64 -8.22 -3.73
N ASP A 229 -8.89 -7.79 -2.73
CA ASP A 229 -7.64 -8.45 -2.33
C ASP A 229 -7.84 -9.91 -1.86
N ASN A 230 -9.08 -10.31 -1.56
CA ASN A 230 -9.45 -11.69 -1.22
C ASN A 230 -9.95 -12.51 -2.42
N GLY A 231 -9.87 -11.96 -3.64
CA GLY A 231 -10.35 -12.60 -4.86
C GLY A 231 -11.88 -12.66 -4.98
N GLN A 232 -12.62 -11.85 -4.21
CA GLN A 232 -14.08 -11.79 -4.30
C GLN A 232 -14.50 -10.66 -5.25
N PRO A 233 -15.57 -10.86 -6.04
CA PRO A 233 -16.08 -9.80 -6.91
C PRO A 233 -16.47 -8.56 -6.14
N GLU A 234 -15.92 -7.41 -6.53
CA GLU A 234 -16.34 -6.12 -6.00
C GLU A 234 -17.78 -5.81 -6.40
N ASP A 235 -18.62 -5.54 -5.40
CA ASP A 235 -20.04 -5.24 -5.61
C ASP A 235 -20.29 -3.72 -5.70
N VAL A 236 -20.45 -3.23 -6.91
CA VAL A 236 -20.85 -1.83 -7.17
C VAL A 236 -22.36 -1.60 -7.08
N SER A 237 -23.16 -2.62 -6.75
CA SER A 237 -24.63 -2.51 -6.72
C SER A 237 -25.13 -1.52 -5.68
N SER A 238 -24.47 -1.46 -4.51
CA SER A 238 -24.78 -0.49 -3.46
C SER A 238 -24.55 0.94 -3.93
N MET A 239 -23.41 1.21 -4.55
CA MET A 239 -23.08 2.51 -5.15
C MET A 239 -24.11 2.92 -6.19
N ILE A 240 -24.46 2.02 -7.12
CA ILE A 240 -25.44 2.29 -8.18
C ILE A 240 -26.82 2.59 -7.61
N LYS A 241 -27.23 1.85 -6.57
CA LYS A 241 -28.48 2.12 -5.86
C LYS A 241 -28.47 3.54 -5.27
N GLN A 242 -27.42 3.90 -4.54
CA GLN A 242 -27.29 5.22 -3.91
C GLN A 242 -27.23 6.35 -4.95
N LEU A 243 -26.50 6.19 -6.05
CA LEU A 243 -26.47 7.16 -7.15
C LEU A 243 -27.86 7.31 -7.81
N SER A 244 -28.60 6.20 -7.95
CA SER A 244 -29.96 6.23 -8.49
C SER A 244 -30.92 6.97 -7.57
N GLU A 245 -30.82 6.77 -6.28
CA GLU A 245 -31.60 7.48 -5.25
C GLU A 245 -31.27 8.98 -5.25
N LEU A 246 -30.00 9.36 -5.33
CA LEU A 246 -29.59 10.76 -5.47
C LEU A 246 -30.10 11.40 -6.75
N GLN A 247 -30.06 10.67 -7.89
CA GLN A 247 -30.58 11.18 -9.16
C GLN A 247 -32.12 11.37 -9.13
N ALA A 248 -32.82 10.49 -8.42
CA ALA A 248 -34.28 10.56 -8.28
C ALA A 248 -34.75 11.56 -7.20
N ALA A 249 -33.90 11.96 -6.28
CA ALA A 249 -34.25 12.88 -5.21
C ALA A 249 -34.61 14.29 -5.72
N LYS A 250 -35.42 15.02 -4.96
CA LYS A 250 -35.69 16.44 -5.24
C LYS A 250 -34.38 17.24 -5.19
N PRO A 251 -34.11 18.10 -6.19
CA PRO A 251 -32.88 18.91 -6.19
C PRO A 251 -32.71 19.74 -4.91
N GLN A 252 -33.77 20.26 -4.36
CA GLN A 252 -33.74 21.02 -3.11
C GLN A 252 -33.30 20.16 -1.93
N ALA A 253 -33.81 18.92 -1.80
CA ALA A 253 -33.41 17.99 -0.73
C ALA A 253 -31.95 17.59 -0.82
N VAL A 254 -31.46 17.34 -2.04
CA VAL A 254 -30.02 17.07 -2.28
C VAL A 254 -29.17 18.28 -1.89
N ALA A 255 -29.53 19.47 -2.32
CA ALA A 255 -28.80 20.70 -2.01
C ALA A 255 -28.74 20.97 -0.49
N GLU A 256 -29.82 20.78 0.23
CA GLU A 256 -29.88 20.95 1.68
C GLU A 256 -29.04 19.93 2.44
N ALA A 257 -29.09 18.65 2.04
CA ALA A 257 -28.28 17.59 2.63
C ALA A 257 -26.79 17.82 2.40
N PHE A 258 -26.40 18.17 1.17
CA PHE A 258 -25.01 18.47 0.82
C PHE A 258 -24.50 19.75 1.51
N ALA A 259 -25.34 20.79 1.60
CA ALA A 259 -25.02 22.02 2.32
C ALA A 259 -24.79 21.74 3.81
N SER A 260 -25.64 20.94 4.44
CA SER A 260 -25.53 20.56 5.86
C SER A 260 -24.25 19.75 6.12
N HIS A 261 -23.90 18.83 5.23
CA HIS A 261 -22.67 18.07 5.34
C HIS A 261 -21.44 18.98 5.22
N MET A 262 -21.37 19.78 4.17
CA MET A 262 -20.30 20.76 3.93
C MET A 262 -20.13 21.70 5.12
N GLU A 263 -21.21 22.27 5.62
CA GLU A 263 -21.21 23.15 6.79
C GLU A 263 -20.65 22.46 8.03
N ARG A 264 -21.05 21.21 8.29
CA ARG A 264 -20.53 20.41 9.42
C ARG A 264 -19.03 20.17 9.30
N GLU A 265 -18.56 19.77 8.12
CA GLU A 265 -17.14 19.49 7.90
C GLU A 265 -16.29 20.75 8.01
N LEU A 266 -16.69 21.85 7.38
CA LEU A 266 -15.95 23.11 7.46
C LEU A 266 -15.97 23.72 8.86
N ASN A 267 -17.07 23.57 9.61
CA ASN A 267 -17.18 24.08 10.98
C ASN A 267 -16.20 23.41 11.96
N LYS A 268 -15.65 22.22 11.63
CA LYS A 268 -14.54 21.63 12.39
C LYS A 268 -13.31 22.54 12.36
N PHE A 269 -13.06 23.22 11.27
CA PHE A 269 -11.96 24.17 11.11
C PHE A 269 -12.32 25.58 11.60
N VAL A 270 -13.55 26.05 11.35
CA VAL A 270 -14.02 27.37 11.85
C VAL A 270 -13.94 27.44 13.38
N ASN A 271 -14.27 26.37 14.09
CA ASN A 271 -14.34 26.34 15.56
C ASN A 271 -13.12 25.69 16.24
N ILE A 272 -12.03 25.45 15.52
CA ILE A 272 -10.92 24.64 16.01
C ILE A 272 -10.21 25.25 17.23
N SER A 273 -10.11 26.57 17.29
CA SER A 273 -9.45 27.26 18.42
C SER A 273 -10.22 27.12 19.74
N SER A 274 -11.55 26.97 19.68
CA SER A 274 -12.38 26.65 20.85
C SER A 274 -12.45 25.16 21.16
N GLY A 275 -11.82 24.31 20.33
CA GLY A 275 -11.74 22.87 20.53
C GLY A 275 -10.74 22.46 21.61
N ASN A 276 -10.89 21.23 22.12
CA ASN A 276 -9.87 20.61 22.96
C ASN A 276 -8.62 20.23 22.14
N GLU A 277 -7.54 19.84 22.82
CA GLU A 277 -6.27 19.48 22.16
C GLU A 277 -6.44 18.37 21.14
N SER A 278 -7.22 17.33 21.44
CA SER A 278 -7.51 16.24 20.50
C SER A 278 -8.18 16.70 19.21
N GLN A 279 -9.03 17.72 19.24
CA GLN A 279 -9.67 18.28 18.05
C GLN A 279 -8.66 19.04 17.18
N LYS A 280 -7.74 19.76 17.80
CA LYS A 280 -6.65 20.44 17.08
C LYS A 280 -5.68 19.44 16.47
N GLU A 281 -5.28 18.42 17.19
CA GLU A 281 -4.45 17.32 16.69
C GLU A 281 -5.12 16.61 15.51
N TYR A 282 -6.43 16.32 15.62
CA TYR A 282 -7.19 15.74 14.51
C TYR A 282 -7.15 16.61 13.26
N ALA A 283 -7.36 17.91 13.38
CA ALA A 283 -7.35 18.81 12.23
C ALA A 283 -5.97 18.91 11.58
N VAL A 284 -4.90 18.97 12.38
CA VAL A 284 -3.52 18.95 11.88
C VAL A 284 -3.20 17.62 11.18
N SER A 285 -3.58 16.50 11.77
CA SER A 285 -3.41 15.18 11.17
C SER A 285 -4.18 15.05 9.85
N ARG A 286 -5.43 15.52 9.82
CA ARG A 286 -6.24 15.55 8.60
C ARG A 286 -5.60 16.36 7.48
N LEU A 287 -5.09 17.56 7.79
CA LEU A 287 -4.38 18.39 6.83
C LEU A 287 -3.10 17.72 6.32
N LYS A 288 -2.28 17.15 7.21
CA LYS A 288 -1.08 16.41 6.81
C LYS A 288 -1.39 15.25 5.87
N GLY A 289 -2.46 14.49 6.14
CA GLY A 289 -2.89 13.41 5.25
C GLY A 289 -3.27 13.92 3.86
N ILE A 290 -4.06 14.99 3.77
CA ILE A 290 -4.45 15.59 2.50
C ILE A 290 -3.24 16.21 1.77
N LEU A 291 -2.27 16.74 2.51
CA LEU A 291 -1.02 17.31 2.01
C LEU A 291 0.09 16.26 1.78
N SER A 292 -0.23 14.98 1.79
CA SER A 292 0.76 13.90 1.65
C SER A 292 1.59 14.02 0.37
N TYR A 293 0.98 14.46 -0.72
CA TYR A 293 1.68 14.68 -2.00
C TYR A 293 2.75 15.77 -1.90
N ASP A 294 2.43 16.91 -1.27
CA ASP A 294 3.36 18.01 -1.00
C ASP A 294 4.49 17.57 -0.03
N LEU A 295 4.13 16.84 1.03
CA LEU A 295 5.10 16.31 1.98
C LEU A 295 6.10 15.35 1.32
N HIS A 296 5.64 14.50 0.41
CA HIS A 296 6.53 13.58 -0.32
C HIS A 296 7.36 14.29 -1.36
N HIS A 297 6.82 15.29 -2.02
CA HIS A 297 7.60 16.15 -2.93
C HIS A 297 8.81 16.72 -2.19
N GLU A 298 8.58 17.38 -1.06
CA GLU A 298 9.65 17.92 -0.22
C GLU A 298 10.58 16.84 0.37
N TYR A 299 10.02 15.69 0.80
CA TYR A 299 10.83 14.56 1.29
C TYR A 299 11.80 14.08 0.22
N CYS A 300 11.30 13.84 -0.99
CA CYS A 300 12.13 13.35 -2.08
C CYS A 300 13.21 14.36 -2.47
N GLN A 301 12.87 15.64 -2.55
CA GLN A 301 13.86 16.70 -2.84
C GLN A 301 14.96 16.79 -1.77
N LYS A 302 14.61 16.61 -0.50
CA LYS A 302 15.53 16.81 0.62
C LYS A 302 16.38 15.58 0.96
N TYR A 303 15.80 14.39 0.87
CA TYR A 303 16.39 13.17 1.43
C TYR A 303 16.71 12.09 0.41
N VAL A 304 16.05 12.08 -0.76
CA VAL A 304 16.33 11.06 -1.78
C VAL A 304 17.49 11.49 -2.65
N LYS A 305 18.52 10.66 -2.70
CA LYS A 305 19.70 10.92 -3.51
C LYS A 305 19.46 10.53 -4.98
N PRO A 306 20.07 11.28 -5.92
CA PRO A 306 19.98 10.93 -7.33
C PRO A 306 20.45 9.50 -7.63
N GLY A 307 19.81 8.84 -8.58
CA GLY A 307 20.18 7.49 -9.04
C GLY A 307 19.56 6.34 -8.25
N LEU A 308 18.99 6.57 -7.05
CA LEU A 308 18.42 5.49 -6.24
C LEU A 308 17.17 4.90 -6.88
N LYS A 309 16.29 5.74 -7.42
CA LYS A 309 15.09 5.30 -8.16
C LYS A 309 15.47 4.44 -9.36
N GLU A 310 16.43 4.88 -10.15
CA GLU A 310 16.93 4.17 -11.33
C GLU A 310 17.55 2.82 -10.96
N ASN A 311 18.27 2.74 -9.83
CA ASN A 311 18.81 1.48 -9.33
C ASN A 311 17.69 0.50 -8.95
N ILE A 312 16.62 0.95 -8.27
CA ILE A 312 15.47 0.10 -7.97
C ILE A 312 14.78 -0.34 -9.28
N LEU A 313 14.56 0.57 -10.22
CA LEU A 313 13.96 0.23 -11.53
C LEU A 313 14.80 -0.82 -12.28
N GLN A 314 16.12 -0.70 -12.25
CA GLN A 314 17.02 -1.71 -12.82
C GLN A 314 16.90 -3.07 -12.12
N ILE A 315 16.71 -3.09 -10.81
CA ILE A 315 16.44 -4.33 -10.06
C ILE A 315 15.10 -4.90 -10.49
N CYS A 316 14.03 -4.10 -10.50
CA CYS A 316 12.68 -4.54 -10.88
C CYS A 316 12.64 -5.13 -12.29
N GLU A 317 13.37 -4.56 -13.25
CA GLU A 317 13.48 -5.12 -14.59
C GLU A 317 14.15 -6.52 -14.59
N ARG A 318 15.14 -6.74 -13.74
CA ARG A 318 15.79 -8.05 -13.57
C ARG A 318 14.85 -9.04 -12.87
N LEU A 319 14.07 -8.58 -11.88
CA LEU A 319 13.04 -9.39 -11.25
C LEU A 319 12.00 -9.85 -12.28
N ARG A 320 11.50 -8.95 -13.12
CA ARG A 320 10.56 -9.27 -14.21
C ARG A 320 11.13 -10.32 -15.16
N LYS A 321 12.39 -10.18 -15.57
CA LYS A 321 13.08 -11.17 -16.42
C LYS A 321 13.24 -12.53 -15.75
N ALA A 322 13.60 -12.55 -14.47
CA ALA A 322 13.72 -13.79 -13.70
C ALA A 322 12.36 -14.47 -13.54
N TYR A 323 11.31 -13.71 -13.23
CA TYR A 323 9.96 -14.24 -13.11
C TYR A 323 9.46 -14.84 -14.42
N ARG A 324 9.67 -14.13 -15.55
CA ARG A 324 9.36 -14.65 -16.89
C ARG A 324 10.06 -15.98 -17.17
N LYS A 325 11.38 -16.08 -16.90
CA LYS A 325 12.15 -17.31 -17.08
C LYS A 325 11.56 -18.47 -16.27
N ARG A 326 11.10 -18.23 -15.04
CA ARG A 326 10.42 -19.23 -14.20
C ARG A 326 9.10 -19.69 -14.80
N ILE A 327 8.24 -18.78 -15.25
CA ILE A 327 6.98 -19.13 -15.92
C ILE A 327 7.26 -19.96 -17.17
N GLU A 328 8.20 -19.55 -18.01
CA GLU A 328 8.59 -20.26 -19.24
C GLU A 328 9.12 -21.68 -18.93
N ALA A 329 9.93 -21.81 -17.88
CA ALA A 329 10.53 -23.09 -17.46
C ALA A 329 9.55 -24.01 -16.70
N SER A 330 8.42 -23.50 -16.24
CA SER A 330 7.41 -24.29 -15.52
C SER A 330 7.00 -25.51 -16.32
N THR A 331 7.03 -26.70 -15.72
CA THR A 331 6.70 -27.97 -16.37
C THR A 331 5.23 -28.37 -16.20
N TRP A 332 4.51 -27.69 -15.33
CA TRP A 332 3.13 -28.02 -14.99
C TRP A 332 2.10 -27.10 -15.66
N MET A 333 2.47 -25.87 -15.97
CA MET A 333 1.59 -24.93 -16.67
C MET A 333 1.48 -25.27 -18.16
N GLY A 334 0.25 -25.30 -18.66
CA GLY A 334 -0.03 -25.40 -20.09
C GLY A 334 0.37 -24.14 -20.86
N PRO A 335 0.50 -24.23 -22.20
CA PRO A 335 0.96 -23.11 -23.02
C PRO A 335 0.12 -21.84 -22.88
N ASP A 336 -1.21 -21.99 -22.82
CA ASP A 336 -2.14 -20.85 -22.72
C ASP A 336 -2.06 -20.17 -21.35
N SER A 337 -1.92 -20.95 -20.27
CA SER A 337 -1.73 -20.43 -18.93
C SER A 337 -0.41 -19.68 -18.80
N LYS A 338 0.67 -20.17 -19.40
CA LYS A 338 1.96 -19.47 -19.48
C LYS A 338 1.83 -18.16 -20.24
N ALA A 339 1.15 -18.17 -21.38
CA ALA A 339 0.94 -16.97 -22.20
C ALA A 339 0.18 -15.90 -21.40
N ASN A 340 -0.92 -16.28 -20.72
CA ASN A 340 -1.71 -15.37 -19.87
C ASN A 340 -0.87 -14.78 -18.73
N ALA A 341 -0.08 -15.62 -18.03
CA ALA A 341 0.77 -15.19 -16.94
C ALA A 341 1.87 -14.22 -17.42
N ILE A 342 2.49 -14.50 -18.57
CA ILE A 342 3.51 -13.64 -19.17
C ILE A 342 2.91 -12.31 -19.61
N GLU A 343 1.74 -12.31 -20.25
CA GLU A 343 1.05 -11.08 -20.62
C GLU A 343 0.71 -10.22 -19.40
N LYS A 344 0.26 -10.86 -18.29
CA LYS A 344 -0.01 -10.17 -17.04
C LYS A 344 1.24 -9.55 -16.45
N LEU A 345 2.35 -10.29 -16.42
CA LEU A 345 3.64 -9.81 -15.93
C LEU A 345 4.17 -8.64 -16.75
N ASP A 346 4.04 -8.70 -18.09
CA ASP A 346 4.52 -7.65 -18.99
C ASP A 346 3.73 -6.35 -18.86
N MET A 347 2.43 -6.45 -18.61
CA MET A 347 1.55 -5.30 -18.45
C MET A 347 1.51 -4.75 -17.04
N MET A 348 2.10 -5.45 -16.06
CA MET A 348 2.14 -4.99 -14.67
C MET A 348 2.90 -3.66 -14.59
N ALA A 349 2.22 -2.61 -14.11
CA ALA A 349 2.86 -1.33 -13.84
C ALA A 349 3.82 -1.45 -12.63
N ILE A 350 4.99 -0.82 -12.72
CA ILE A 350 5.96 -0.76 -11.62
C ILE A 350 6.21 0.72 -11.33
N ASN A 351 5.75 1.17 -10.17
CA ASN A 351 5.85 2.54 -9.70
C ASN A 351 6.87 2.61 -8.57
N VAL A 352 7.88 3.49 -8.67
CA VAL A 352 8.98 3.56 -7.70
C VAL A 352 9.13 4.98 -7.15
N GLY A 353 9.01 5.09 -5.86
CA GLY A 353 9.40 6.23 -5.04
C GLY A 353 8.61 7.51 -5.31
N TYR A 354 8.74 8.08 -6.49
CA TYR A 354 8.16 9.36 -6.88
C TYR A 354 7.96 9.43 -8.40
N PRO A 355 7.02 10.28 -8.91
CA PRO A 355 6.81 10.42 -10.35
C PRO A 355 7.99 11.14 -11.03
N GLU A 356 8.17 10.95 -12.35
CA GLU A 356 9.14 11.72 -13.13
C GLU A 356 8.76 13.21 -13.15
N GLU A 357 7.47 13.49 -13.28
CA GLU A 357 6.94 14.83 -13.24
C GLU A 357 5.86 14.95 -12.16
N TRP A 358 6.07 15.86 -11.21
CA TRP A 358 5.07 16.20 -10.21
C TRP A 358 3.97 17.04 -10.86
N TYR A 359 2.72 16.72 -10.56
CA TYR A 359 1.59 17.49 -11.06
C TYR A 359 1.45 18.79 -10.25
N ASP A 360 1.79 19.91 -10.88
CA ASP A 360 1.75 21.23 -10.24
C ASP A 360 0.36 21.54 -9.67
N GLU A 361 -0.72 21.20 -10.40
CA GLU A 361 -2.09 21.39 -9.92
C GLU A 361 -2.46 20.52 -8.71
N ALA A 362 -1.68 19.47 -8.42
CA ALA A 362 -1.85 18.63 -7.24
C ALA A 362 -0.98 19.12 -6.05
N LEU A 363 -0.12 20.11 -6.25
CA LEU A 363 0.56 20.80 -5.17
C LEU A 363 -0.34 21.95 -4.64
N PRO A 364 -0.33 22.20 -3.32
CA PRO A 364 -1.14 23.27 -2.74
C PRO A 364 -0.51 24.64 -2.95
N HIS A 365 -1.31 25.60 -3.42
CA HIS A 365 -0.91 26.99 -3.65
C HIS A 365 -1.29 27.87 -2.45
N MET A 366 -0.56 27.71 -1.34
CA MET A 366 -0.87 28.36 -0.06
C MET A 366 -0.67 29.87 -0.04
N GLU A 367 0.00 30.44 -1.02
CA GLU A 367 0.23 31.89 -1.13
C GLU A 367 -1.07 32.71 -1.29
N HIS A 368 -2.15 32.05 -1.66
CA HIS A 368 -3.47 32.67 -1.80
C HIS A 368 -4.37 32.47 -0.57
N CYS A 369 -3.97 31.58 0.34
CA CYS A 369 -4.70 31.28 1.56
C CYS A 369 -4.43 32.33 2.63
N LYS A 370 -5.46 32.68 3.37
CA LYS A 370 -5.38 33.69 4.44
C LYS A 370 -5.88 33.15 5.78
N ARG A 371 -6.49 31.99 5.79
CA ARG A 371 -7.20 31.42 6.93
C ARG A 371 -7.18 29.90 6.87
N ILE A 372 -7.35 29.26 7.98
CA ILE A 372 -7.35 27.79 8.08
C ILE A 372 -8.44 27.11 7.21
N VAL A 373 -9.57 27.76 6.97
CA VAL A 373 -10.59 27.24 6.05
C VAL A 373 -10.12 27.30 4.60
N ASP A 374 -9.41 28.38 4.20
CA ASP A 374 -8.80 28.49 2.87
C ASP A 374 -7.74 27.38 2.69
N ASP A 375 -6.91 27.12 3.72
CA ASP A 375 -5.88 26.06 3.69
C ASP A 375 -6.49 24.69 3.50
N TYR A 376 -7.58 24.39 4.23
CA TYR A 376 -8.30 23.12 4.07
C TYR A 376 -8.87 22.97 2.65
N LEU A 377 -9.53 24.00 2.14
CA LEU A 377 -10.10 23.97 0.79
C LEU A 377 -9.02 23.81 -0.28
N GLU A 378 -7.89 24.50 -0.12
CA GLU A 378 -6.77 24.39 -1.06
C GLU A 378 -6.12 22.98 -1.02
N ALA A 379 -5.91 22.42 0.17
CA ALA A 379 -5.40 21.07 0.32
C ALA A 379 -6.34 20.03 -0.35
N GLU A 380 -7.64 20.12 -0.12
CA GLU A 380 -8.64 19.27 -0.74
C GLU A 380 -8.73 19.48 -2.26
N ARG A 381 -8.56 20.73 -2.74
CA ARG A 381 -8.46 21.03 -4.17
C ARG A 381 -7.28 20.31 -4.81
N ALA A 382 -6.10 20.43 -4.22
CA ALA A 382 -4.88 19.81 -4.70
C ALA A 382 -5.00 18.28 -4.71
N TYR A 383 -5.47 17.69 -3.62
CA TYR A 383 -5.72 16.26 -3.49
C TYR A 383 -6.68 15.71 -4.55
N ARG A 384 -7.75 16.45 -4.88
CA ARG A 384 -8.70 16.06 -5.93
C ARG A 384 -8.16 16.29 -7.32
N ALA A 385 -7.35 17.33 -7.53
CA ALA A 385 -6.71 17.59 -8.81
C ALA A 385 -5.86 16.40 -9.26
N LEU A 386 -5.12 15.77 -8.33
CA LEU A 386 -4.36 14.55 -8.60
C LEU A 386 -5.26 13.42 -9.11
N ARG A 387 -6.37 13.15 -8.42
CA ARG A 387 -7.31 12.09 -8.79
C ARG A 387 -7.94 12.33 -10.16
N VAL A 388 -8.45 13.52 -10.37
CA VAL A 388 -9.10 13.91 -11.65
C VAL A 388 -8.11 13.79 -12.81
N LYS A 389 -6.84 14.18 -12.59
CA LYS A 389 -5.78 14.11 -13.61
C LYS A 389 -5.53 12.69 -14.09
N MET A 390 -5.57 11.71 -13.19
CA MET A 390 -5.27 10.33 -13.51
C MET A 390 -6.42 9.59 -14.21
N VAL A 391 -7.65 10.10 -14.18
CA VAL A 391 -8.81 9.44 -14.79
C VAL A 391 -8.59 9.28 -16.31
N GLY A 392 -8.69 8.04 -16.79
CA GLY A 392 -8.50 7.67 -18.19
C GLY A 392 -7.04 7.38 -18.57
N MET A 393 -6.06 7.58 -17.67
CA MET A 393 -4.68 7.13 -17.87
C MET A 393 -4.56 5.61 -17.65
N THR A 394 -3.56 5.00 -18.27
CA THR A 394 -3.11 3.67 -17.83
C THR A 394 -2.36 3.77 -16.50
N PRO A 395 -2.26 2.68 -15.72
CA PRO A 395 -1.46 2.67 -14.50
C PRO A 395 0.01 3.09 -14.72
N ALA A 396 0.58 2.73 -15.87
CA ALA A 396 1.95 3.10 -16.22
C ALA A 396 2.08 4.61 -16.53
N GLU A 397 1.10 5.22 -17.22
CA GLU A 397 1.08 6.67 -17.47
C GLU A 397 0.86 7.50 -16.21
N ALA A 398 0.10 6.96 -15.25
CA ALA A 398 -0.12 7.63 -13.96
C ALA A 398 1.10 7.52 -13.03
N GLU A 399 2.03 6.61 -13.31
CA GLU A 399 3.26 6.39 -12.55
C GLU A 399 3.01 6.26 -11.03
N PHE A 400 3.98 6.68 -10.24
CA PHE A 400 3.88 6.68 -8.79
C PHE A 400 2.73 7.54 -8.23
N ASN A 401 2.14 8.41 -9.03
CA ASN A 401 0.98 9.22 -8.61
C ASN A 401 -0.19 8.37 -8.09
N ILE A 402 -0.30 7.11 -8.52
CA ILE A 402 -1.31 6.15 -8.03
C ILE A 402 -1.19 5.94 -6.51
N CYS A 403 0.01 5.90 -5.97
CA CYS A 403 0.24 5.68 -4.54
C CYS A 403 -0.33 6.79 -3.66
N PHE A 404 -0.51 7.98 -4.22
CA PHE A 404 -1.07 9.13 -3.51
C PHE A 404 -2.61 9.17 -3.53
N LEU A 405 -3.26 8.14 -4.08
CA LEU A 405 -4.73 8.02 -4.05
C LEU A 405 -5.26 7.81 -2.63
N ASP A 406 -4.51 7.10 -1.80
CA ASP A 406 -4.72 7.06 -0.36
C ASP A 406 -3.81 8.11 0.31
N PRO A 407 -4.37 9.13 0.98
CA PRO A 407 -3.58 10.22 1.55
C PRO A 407 -2.61 9.80 2.65
N PHE A 408 -2.78 8.60 3.21
CA PHE A 408 -1.93 8.08 4.28
C PHE A 408 -0.93 7.01 3.83
N SER A 409 -1.15 6.40 2.66
CA SER A 409 -0.36 5.24 2.21
C SER A 409 1.13 5.55 2.05
N THR A 410 1.46 6.74 1.61
CA THR A 410 2.85 7.15 1.37
C THR A 410 3.57 7.70 2.60
N LEU A 411 2.86 7.87 3.72
CA LEU A 411 3.45 8.24 5.01
C LEU A 411 4.00 7.04 5.79
N ILE A 412 3.98 5.86 5.19
CA ILE A 412 4.44 4.60 5.82
C ILE A 412 5.57 3.95 5.00
N VAL A 413 6.31 3.06 5.64
CA VAL A 413 7.28 2.20 4.95
C VAL A 413 6.52 0.99 4.43
N ASN A 414 6.22 0.99 3.13
CA ASN A 414 5.54 -0.13 2.48
C ASN A 414 5.83 -0.20 0.99
N ALA A 415 5.52 -1.35 0.40
CA ALA A 415 5.25 -1.55 -1.01
C ALA A 415 3.88 -2.22 -1.11
N LYS A 416 3.23 -2.13 -2.26
CA LYS A 416 1.88 -2.68 -2.43
C LYS A 416 1.63 -3.11 -3.86
N TYR A 417 1.06 -4.30 -4.05
CA TYR A 417 0.38 -4.68 -5.28
C TYR A 417 -1.10 -4.25 -5.23
N GLN A 418 -1.59 -3.66 -6.30
CA GLN A 418 -2.99 -3.30 -6.49
C GLN A 418 -3.58 -4.15 -7.60
N GLN A 419 -4.47 -5.06 -7.21
CA GLN A 419 -5.00 -6.07 -8.13
C GLN A 419 -5.84 -5.50 -9.25
N ASP A 420 -6.70 -4.53 -8.94
CA ASP A 420 -7.64 -3.90 -9.89
C ASP A 420 -6.96 -3.08 -11.00
N ILE A 421 -5.69 -2.72 -10.81
CA ILE A 421 -4.90 -2.00 -11.82
C ILE A 421 -3.70 -2.82 -12.33
N ASN A 422 -3.49 -4.03 -11.80
CA ASN A 422 -2.32 -4.86 -12.09
C ASN A 422 -1.01 -4.07 -11.99
N GLY A 423 -0.76 -3.48 -10.83
CA GLY A 423 0.41 -2.62 -10.63
C GLY A 423 0.99 -2.74 -9.24
N ILE A 424 2.31 -2.55 -9.12
CA ILE A 424 3.00 -2.43 -7.83
C ILE A 424 3.47 -1.00 -7.59
N SER A 425 3.53 -0.64 -6.32
CA SER A 425 4.03 0.63 -5.85
C SER A 425 5.06 0.42 -4.75
N ILE A 426 6.28 0.93 -4.96
CA ILE A 426 7.38 0.91 -4.00
C ILE A 426 7.51 2.31 -3.44
N TYR A 427 7.20 2.49 -2.14
CA TYR A 427 7.07 3.82 -1.54
C TYR A 427 8.42 4.52 -1.33
N PRO A 428 8.45 5.86 -1.19
CA PRO A 428 9.68 6.64 -1.08
C PRO A 428 10.62 6.23 0.05
N ALA A 429 10.08 5.63 1.11
CA ALA A 429 10.87 5.11 2.23
C ALA A 429 11.95 4.12 1.81
N PHE A 430 11.72 3.35 0.74
CA PHE A 430 12.69 2.38 0.21
C PHE A 430 13.85 2.98 -0.58
N LEU A 431 13.84 4.29 -0.84
CA LEU A 431 14.89 4.97 -1.60
C LEU A 431 16.10 5.33 -0.72
N LYS A 432 16.60 4.36 0.03
CA LYS A 432 17.81 4.46 0.88
C LYS A 432 18.39 3.07 1.20
N GLU A 433 19.59 3.06 1.77
CA GLU A 433 20.18 1.85 2.35
C GLU A 433 19.23 1.28 3.46
N PRO A 434 19.12 -0.04 3.58
CA PRO A 434 19.82 -1.09 2.80
C PRO A 434 19.06 -1.54 1.54
N PHE A 435 17.91 -0.93 1.24
CA PHE A 435 17.04 -1.38 0.13
C PHE A 435 17.63 -1.08 -1.24
N VAL A 436 18.43 -0.02 -1.34
CA VAL A 436 19.13 0.35 -2.55
C VAL A 436 20.41 1.12 -2.20
N SER A 437 21.51 0.83 -2.90
CA SER A 437 22.79 1.51 -2.68
C SER A 437 23.04 2.62 -3.69
N GLU A 438 23.66 3.72 -3.24
CA GLU A 438 24.18 4.78 -4.11
C GLU A 438 25.31 4.29 -5.03
N SER A 439 26.04 3.26 -4.61
CA SER A 439 27.13 2.66 -5.40
C SER A 439 26.64 1.82 -6.59
N GLY A 440 25.33 1.65 -6.74
CA GLY A 440 24.72 0.81 -7.78
C GLY A 440 24.13 -0.49 -7.21
N LEU A 441 24.00 -1.50 -8.06
CA LEU A 441 23.42 -2.78 -7.67
C LEU A 441 24.39 -3.58 -6.81
N THR A 442 23.91 -4.10 -5.69
CA THR A 442 24.63 -4.94 -4.73
C THR A 442 23.84 -6.20 -4.40
N VAL A 443 24.48 -7.20 -3.78
CA VAL A 443 23.83 -8.42 -3.32
C VAL A 443 22.77 -8.10 -2.26
N GLU A 444 23.06 -7.16 -1.37
CA GLU A 444 22.14 -6.68 -0.33
C GLU A 444 20.89 -6.04 -0.95
N SER A 445 21.08 -5.21 -2.00
CA SER A 445 19.95 -4.60 -2.71
C SER A 445 19.04 -5.65 -3.34
N PHE A 446 19.60 -6.75 -3.87
CA PHE A 446 18.79 -7.86 -4.38
C PHE A 446 18.12 -8.65 -3.26
N ALA A 447 18.75 -8.83 -2.11
CA ALA A 447 18.15 -9.47 -0.95
C ALA A 447 16.97 -8.63 -0.41
N SER A 448 17.12 -7.31 -0.36
CA SER A 448 16.04 -6.38 0.00
C SER A 448 14.94 -6.34 -1.05
N ALA A 449 15.27 -6.56 -2.32
CA ALA A 449 14.31 -6.60 -3.42
C ALA A 449 13.40 -7.84 -3.41
N THR A 450 13.60 -8.77 -2.47
CA THR A 450 12.60 -9.81 -2.18
C THR A 450 11.25 -9.22 -1.83
N VAL A 451 11.20 -8.03 -1.21
CA VAL A 451 9.96 -7.27 -0.96
C VAL A 451 9.30 -6.83 -2.27
N TYR A 452 10.05 -6.30 -3.23
CA TYR A 452 9.51 -5.87 -4.52
C TYR A 452 9.02 -7.06 -5.35
N ALA A 453 9.75 -8.16 -5.31
CA ALA A 453 9.37 -9.40 -5.98
C ALA A 453 8.18 -10.09 -5.30
N HIS A 454 7.98 -9.91 -3.98
CA HIS A 454 6.80 -10.29 -3.24
C HIS A 454 5.56 -9.55 -3.80
N GLU A 455 5.63 -8.23 -3.97
CA GLU A 455 4.53 -7.45 -4.56
C GLU A 455 4.23 -7.90 -6.01
N ILE A 456 5.27 -8.17 -6.82
CA ILE A 456 5.07 -8.74 -8.16
C ILE A 456 4.34 -10.09 -8.05
N THR A 457 4.68 -10.91 -7.07
CA THR A 457 4.11 -12.26 -6.89
C THR A 457 2.65 -12.23 -6.45
N HIS A 458 2.18 -11.17 -5.78
CA HIS A 458 0.75 -10.99 -5.53
C HIS A 458 -0.10 -10.95 -6.80
N GLY A 459 0.48 -10.56 -7.94
CA GLY A 459 -0.19 -10.73 -9.24
C GLY A 459 -0.45 -12.18 -9.63
N PHE A 460 0.14 -13.16 -8.92
CA PHE A 460 0.18 -14.58 -9.26
C PHE A 460 -0.12 -15.50 -8.07
N ASP A 461 -0.41 -14.98 -6.89
CA ASP A 461 -0.85 -15.76 -5.72
C ASP A 461 -2.25 -16.35 -5.92
N SER A 462 -2.85 -16.93 -4.88
CA SER A 462 -4.17 -17.58 -5.00
C SER A 462 -5.31 -16.62 -5.34
N SER A 463 -5.20 -15.33 -5.02
CA SER A 463 -6.13 -14.28 -5.44
C SER A 463 -5.73 -13.68 -6.77
N GLY A 464 -4.48 -13.22 -6.89
CA GLY A 464 -3.98 -12.57 -8.11
C GLY A 464 -4.10 -13.44 -9.35
N ALA A 465 -3.94 -14.76 -9.24
CA ALA A 465 -4.14 -15.70 -10.34
C ALA A 465 -5.57 -15.71 -10.90
N LEU A 466 -6.55 -15.15 -10.19
CA LEU A 466 -7.96 -15.03 -10.62
C LEU A 466 -8.23 -13.77 -11.44
N SER A 467 -7.27 -12.85 -11.58
CA SER A 467 -7.41 -11.64 -12.38
C SER A 467 -6.51 -11.66 -13.61
N ASN A 468 -6.99 -11.02 -14.69
CA ASN A 468 -6.27 -10.92 -15.97
C ASN A 468 -5.22 -9.79 -15.95
N LYS A 469 -4.58 -9.56 -17.09
CA LYS A 469 -3.56 -8.52 -17.30
C LYS A 469 -4.02 -7.08 -17.04
N TYR A 470 -5.33 -6.84 -16.97
CA TYR A 470 -5.94 -5.53 -16.68
C TYR A 470 -6.45 -5.42 -15.23
N GLY A 471 -6.25 -6.45 -14.41
CA GLY A 471 -6.80 -6.52 -13.06
C GLY A 471 -8.27 -6.97 -13.01
N GLU A 472 -8.90 -7.23 -14.16
CA GLU A 472 -10.28 -7.70 -14.27
C GLU A 472 -10.39 -9.18 -13.89
N ALA A 473 -11.55 -9.61 -13.39
CA ALA A 473 -11.82 -11.03 -13.12
C ALA A 473 -11.62 -11.88 -14.37
N GLY A 474 -10.72 -12.81 -14.32
CA GLY A 474 -10.33 -13.66 -15.44
C GLY A 474 -9.04 -14.39 -15.16
N SER A 475 -9.13 -15.66 -14.74
CA SER A 475 -7.99 -16.46 -14.31
C SER A 475 -6.88 -16.53 -15.36
N ILE A 476 -5.63 -16.41 -14.91
CA ILE A 476 -4.47 -16.74 -15.75
C ILE A 476 -4.38 -18.24 -16.06
N MET A 477 -5.00 -19.11 -15.26
CA MET A 477 -5.07 -20.54 -15.50
C MET A 477 -6.13 -20.84 -16.57
N ALA A 478 -5.71 -21.23 -17.76
CA ALA A 478 -6.57 -21.40 -18.92
C ALA A 478 -7.43 -22.68 -18.87
N ASN A 479 -7.11 -23.64 -17.99
CA ASN A 479 -7.80 -24.92 -17.93
C ASN A 479 -7.81 -25.52 -16.51
N LYS A 480 -8.72 -26.47 -16.28
CA LYS A 480 -8.93 -27.11 -14.96
C LYS A 480 -7.72 -27.94 -14.47
N ALA A 481 -6.91 -28.47 -15.38
CA ALA A 481 -5.73 -29.25 -14.97
C ALA A 481 -4.67 -28.34 -14.37
N ASP A 482 -4.42 -27.19 -14.96
CA ASP A 482 -3.49 -26.18 -14.44
C ASP A 482 -3.99 -25.63 -13.09
N VAL A 483 -5.31 -25.37 -12.95
CA VAL A 483 -5.90 -24.96 -11.66
C VAL A 483 -5.66 -26.04 -10.59
N ALA A 484 -5.90 -27.30 -10.90
CA ALA A 484 -5.74 -28.40 -9.92
C ALA A 484 -4.26 -28.58 -9.51
N GLU A 485 -3.32 -28.46 -10.45
CA GLU A 485 -1.90 -28.57 -10.14
C GLU A 485 -1.40 -27.36 -9.35
N PHE A 486 -1.91 -26.15 -9.64
CA PHE A 486 -1.62 -24.95 -8.86
C PHE A 486 -2.06 -25.12 -7.41
N GLN A 487 -3.31 -25.54 -7.17
CA GLN A 487 -3.83 -25.79 -5.82
C GLN A 487 -3.03 -26.85 -5.07
N LYS A 488 -2.58 -27.90 -5.74
CA LYS A 488 -1.73 -28.93 -5.13
C LYS A 488 -0.38 -28.36 -4.68
N ARG A 489 0.22 -27.44 -5.46
CA ARG A 489 1.49 -26.79 -5.12
C ARG A 489 1.35 -25.81 -3.97
N ILE A 490 0.24 -25.09 -3.94
CA ILE A 490 -0.13 -24.23 -2.80
C ILE A 490 -0.26 -25.08 -1.53
N GLN A 491 -0.96 -26.23 -1.60
CA GLN A 491 -1.12 -27.12 -0.44
C GLN A 491 0.22 -27.62 0.12
N LEU A 492 1.23 -27.87 -0.75
CA LEU A 492 2.58 -28.22 -0.27
C LEU A 492 3.21 -27.08 0.53
N LEU A 493 2.95 -25.83 0.16
CA LEU A 493 3.44 -24.67 0.90
C LEU A 493 2.69 -24.51 2.23
N ASP A 494 1.36 -24.60 2.23
CA ASP A 494 0.55 -24.57 3.45
C ASP A 494 1.01 -25.66 4.45
N ASP A 495 1.17 -26.91 3.98
CA ASP A 495 1.67 -28.03 4.80
C ASP A 495 3.08 -27.75 5.35
N CYS A 496 3.92 -27.04 4.59
CA CYS A 496 5.26 -26.66 5.04
C CYS A 496 5.20 -25.68 6.23
N PHE A 497 4.24 -24.75 6.23
CA PHE A 497 4.07 -23.76 7.29
C PHE A 497 3.31 -24.32 8.50
N ASP A 498 2.29 -25.15 8.31
CA ASP A 498 1.49 -25.75 9.38
C ASP A 498 2.33 -26.56 10.40
N HIS A 499 3.51 -27.01 10.00
CA HIS A 499 4.44 -27.76 10.84
C HIS A 499 5.51 -26.90 11.50
N MET A 500 5.36 -25.57 11.44
CA MET A 500 6.32 -24.63 12.00
C MET A 500 5.77 -23.97 13.25
N GLU A 501 6.61 -23.95 14.29
CA GLU A 501 6.33 -23.15 15.47
C GLU A 501 6.68 -21.70 15.21
N THR A 502 5.73 -20.78 15.45
CA THR A 502 5.87 -19.34 15.14
C THR A 502 6.98 -18.68 15.96
N LEU A 503 7.07 -19.05 17.23
CA LEU A 503 8.12 -18.63 18.15
C LEU A 503 8.64 -19.89 18.86
N SER A 504 9.94 -20.12 18.81
CA SER A 504 10.56 -21.32 19.39
C SER A 504 10.19 -21.49 20.87
N GLY A 505 9.65 -22.67 21.23
CA GLY A 505 9.23 -23.00 22.58
C GLY A 505 7.89 -22.40 23.03
N SER A 506 7.16 -21.71 22.15
CA SER A 506 5.84 -21.13 22.49
C SER A 506 4.69 -22.13 22.44
N GLY A 507 4.84 -23.23 21.70
CA GLY A 507 3.76 -24.16 21.36
C GLY A 507 2.72 -23.59 20.38
N VAL A 508 2.93 -22.40 19.83
CA VAL A 508 2.03 -21.77 18.85
C VAL A 508 2.48 -22.16 17.45
N MET A 509 1.64 -22.92 16.76
CA MET A 509 1.91 -23.33 15.38
C MET A 509 1.36 -22.28 14.39
N CYS A 510 2.03 -22.15 13.24
CA CYS A 510 1.55 -21.40 12.11
C CYS A 510 0.26 -22.03 11.54
N ASP A 511 -0.59 -21.21 10.97
CA ASP A 511 -1.74 -21.63 10.16
C ASP A 511 -1.44 -21.28 8.70
N GLY A 512 -0.88 -22.23 7.96
CA GLY A 512 -0.45 -22.03 6.57
C GLY A 512 -1.58 -21.54 5.69
N LYS A 513 -2.80 -22.05 5.91
CA LYS A 513 -3.96 -21.66 5.11
C LYS A 513 -4.41 -20.20 5.33
N THR A 514 -4.40 -19.73 6.57
CA THR A 514 -4.70 -18.31 6.88
C THR A 514 -3.64 -17.38 6.28
N LYS A 515 -2.40 -17.87 6.12
CA LYS A 515 -1.25 -17.11 5.62
C LYS A 515 -0.93 -17.38 4.13
N GLU A 516 -1.78 -18.12 3.42
CA GLU A 516 -1.50 -18.69 2.10
C GLU A 516 -1.01 -17.67 1.07
N MET A 517 -1.76 -16.59 0.86
CA MET A 517 -1.43 -15.57 -0.16
C MET A 517 -0.06 -14.95 0.11
N GLU A 518 0.18 -14.57 1.35
CA GLU A 518 1.42 -13.95 1.78
C GLU A 518 2.61 -14.91 1.71
N ASN A 519 2.41 -16.18 2.09
CA ASN A 519 3.45 -17.19 1.98
C ASN A 519 3.81 -17.51 0.51
N ILE A 520 2.83 -17.48 -0.40
CA ILE A 520 3.06 -17.62 -1.84
C ILE A 520 3.86 -16.41 -2.35
N ALA A 521 3.49 -15.20 -1.92
CA ALA A 521 4.17 -13.97 -2.30
C ALA A 521 5.61 -13.94 -1.78
N ASP A 522 5.84 -14.35 -0.54
CA ASP A 522 7.18 -14.49 0.05
C ASP A 522 8.04 -15.53 -0.70
N LEU A 523 7.48 -16.69 -1.03
CA LEU A 523 8.21 -17.72 -1.77
C LEU A 523 8.61 -17.25 -3.16
N GLY A 524 7.66 -16.68 -3.91
CA GLY A 524 7.92 -16.13 -5.23
C GLY A 524 8.90 -14.96 -5.15
N GLY A 525 8.70 -14.05 -4.18
CA GLY A 525 9.58 -12.92 -3.92
C GLY A 525 11.03 -13.33 -3.69
N PHE A 526 11.25 -14.29 -2.79
CA PHE A 526 12.58 -14.81 -2.50
C PHE A 526 13.22 -15.48 -3.73
N LEU A 527 12.50 -16.43 -4.36
CA LEU A 527 13.07 -17.22 -5.46
C LEU A 527 13.37 -16.37 -6.71
N VAL A 528 12.50 -15.41 -7.02
CA VAL A 528 12.68 -14.49 -8.16
C VAL A 528 13.85 -13.54 -7.93
N ALA A 529 13.97 -12.97 -6.74
CA ALA A 529 15.08 -12.08 -6.38
C ALA A 529 16.41 -12.84 -6.34
N TYR A 530 16.40 -14.09 -5.83
CA TYR A 530 17.57 -14.98 -5.85
C TYR A 530 18.05 -15.25 -7.28
N ASP A 531 17.15 -15.62 -8.18
CA ASP A 531 17.49 -15.89 -9.59
C ASP A 531 17.97 -14.62 -10.30
N ALA A 532 17.35 -13.48 -10.03
CA ALA A 532 17.75 -12.19 -10.59
C ALA A 532 19.17 -11.80 -10.15
N CYS A 533 19.48 -11.95 -8.85
CA CYS A 533 20.83 -11.74 -8.31
C CYS A 533 21.85 -12.69 -8.95
N LYS A 534 21.54 -13.99 -8.99
CA LYS A 534 22.41 -15.02 -9.58
C LYS A 534 22.68 -14.75 -11.06
N ALA A 535 21.66 -14.36 -11.82
CA ALA A 535 21.81 -13.99 -13.24
C ALA A 535 22.67 -12.72 -13.39
N TRP A 536 22.42 -11.69 -12.59
CA TRP A 536 23.25 -10.48 -12.59
C TRP A 536 24.73 -10.79 -12.31
N LEU A 537 25.01 -11.60 -11.27
CA LEU A 537 26.37 -11.99 -10.93
C LEU A 537 27.04 -12.82 -12.03
N THR A 538 26.33 -13.77 -12.64
CA THR A 538 26.91 -14.70 -13.62
C THR A 538 26.95 -14.13 -15.03
N GLU A 539 25.86 -13.53 -15.50
CA GLU A 539 25.70 -13.08 -16.89
C GLU A 539 26.33 -11.69 -17.12
N GLU A 540 26.18 -10.76 -16.14
CA GLU A 540 26.65 -9.38 -16.28
C GLU A 540 28.02 -9.13 -15.61
N LYS A 541 28.29 -9.77 -14.46
CA LYS A 541 29.57 -9.61 -13.72
C LYS A 541 30.58 -10.73 -14.01
N GLY A 542 30.17 -11.83 -14.64
CA GLY A 542 31.04 -12.95 -14.99
C GLY A 542 31.52 -13.78 -13.79
N ILE A 543 30.90 -13.65 -12.62
CA ILE A 543 31.29 -14.33 -11.38
C ILE A 543 30.84 -15.78 -11.43
N LYS A 544 31.73 -16.71 -11.03
CA LYS A 544 31.49 -18.17 -11.10
C LYS A 544 32.20 -18.89 -9.93
N GLY A 545 31.90 -20.19 -9.82
CA GLY A 545 32.58 -21.09 -8.86
C GLY A 545 32.37 -20.70 -7.40
N GLN A 546 33.42 -20.75 -6.58
CA GLN A 546 33.33 -20.50 -5.14
C GLN A 546 32.90 -19.05 -4.83
N ALA A 547 33.38 -18.07 -5.59
CA ALA A 547 32.99 -16.66 -5.39
C ALA A 547 31.48 -16.44 -5.57
N LEU A 548 30.87 -17.11 -6.56
CA LEU A 548 29.43 -17.09 -6.72
C LEU A 548 28.71 -17.71 -5.52
N LYS A 549 29.20 -18.85 -5.03
CA LYS A 549 28.61 -19.52 -3.87
C LYS A 549 28.62 -18.62 -2.63
N GLU A 550 29.71 -17.93 -2.36
CA GLU A 550 29.82 -17.03 -1.20
C GLU A 550 28.85 -15.84 -1.33
N LEU A 551 28.74 -15.21 -2.50
CA LEU A 551 27.79 -14.11 -2.73
C LEU A 551 26.32 -14.58 -2.66
N MET A 552 26.03 -15.81 -3.10
CA MET A 552 24.67 -16.36 -2.96
C MET A 552 24.35 -16.75 -1.51
N LYS A 553 25.32 -17.16 -0.70
CA LYS A 553 25.16 -17.29 0.75
C LYS A 553 24.85 -15.95 1.40
N GLU A 554 25.60 -14.93 1.03
CA GLU A 554 25.39 -13.55 1.50
C GLU A 554 23.97 -13.07 1.18
N PHE A 555 23.47 -13.30 -0.05
CA PHE A 555 22.09 -13.00 -0.41
C PHE A 555 21.09 -13.64 0.57
N ILE A 556 21.24 -14.94 0.86
CA ILE A 556 20.29 -15.66 1.73
C ILE A 556 20.40 -15.19 3.19
N ILE A 557 21.60 -14.87 3.66
CA ILE A 557 21.81 -14.31 5.01
C ILE A 557 21.16 -12.91 5.11
N ASN A 558 21.37 -12.06 4.11
CA ASN A 558 20.79 -10.72 4.07
C ASN A 558 19.26 -10.75 4.01
N TYR A 559 18.67 -11.72 3.29
CA TYR A 559 17.24 -11.98 3.37
C TYR A 559 16.79 -12.34 4.80
N GLY A 560 17.55 -13.22 5.49
CA GLY A 560 17.27 -13.55 6.90
C GLY A 560 17.35 -12.33 7.82
N ASN A 561 18.34 -11.45 7.59
CA ASN A 561 18.54 -10.22 8.36
C ASN A 561 17.45 -9.18 8.12
N LEU A 562 16.87 -9.12 6.91
CA LEU A 562 15.75 -8.23 6.59
C LEU A 562 14.55 -8.42 7.53
N TRP A 563 14.30 -9.68 7.92
CA TRP A 563 13.18 -10.05 8.78
C TRP A 563 13.54 -10.15 10.27
N ARG A 564 14.71 -9.64 10.71
CA ARG A 564 15.08 -9.69 12.13
C ARG A 564 14.04 -8.99 13.00
N ALA A 565 13.60 -9.67 14.05
CA ALA A 565 12.65 -9.15 15.01
C ALA A 565 12.73 -9.92 16.34
N LYS A 566 12.41 -9.24 17.44
CA LYS A 566 12.16 -9.83 18.75
C LYS A 566 10.69 -9.62 19.11
N TYR A 567 10.01 -10.68 19.49
CA TYR A 567 8.60 -10.64 19.85
C TYR A 567 8.24 -11.77 20.82
N THR A 568 7.08 -11.64 21.45
CA THR A 568 6.62 -12.57 22.49
C THR A 568 5.53 -13.51 21.99
N ALA A 569 5.23 -14.54 22.79
CA ALA A 569 4.07 -15.43 22.54
C ALA A 569 2.73 -14.67 22.62
N ALA A 570 2.65 -13.59 23.41
CA ALA A 570 1.45 -12.75 23.50
C ALA A 570 1.21 -12.02 22.18
N TYR A 571 2.25 -11.41 21.59
CA TYR A 571 2.19 -10.80 20.26
C TYR A 571 1.71 -11.81 19.19
N VAL A 572 2.36 -12.98 19.11
CA VAL A 572 1.98 -14.02 18.14
C VAL A 572 0.50 -14.41 18.26
N ASN A 573 -0.01 -14.51 19.49
CA ASN A 573 -1.42 -14.83 19.72
C ASN A 573 -2.37 -13.69 19.31
N SER A 574 -1.97 -12.43 19.45
CA SER A 574 -2.80 -11.28 19.08
C SER A 574 -2.95 -11.18 17.57
N ILE A 575 -1.92 -11.52 16.79
CA ILE A 575 -1.90 -11.42 15.31
C ILE A 575 -2.27 -12.72 14.58
N LYS A 576 -2.88 -13.70 15.24
CA LYS A 576 -3.24 -14.99 14.60
C LYS A 576 -4.06 -14.86 13.31
N LYS A 577 -4.89 -13.82 13.21
CA LYS A 577 -5.75 -13.56 12.05
C LYS A 577 -5.10 -12.67 10.99
N ASP A 578 -3.92 -12.14 11.27
CA ASP A 578 -3.15 -11.39 10.29
C ASP A 578 -2.76 -12.32 9.14
N PRO A 579 -2.88 -11.91 7.86
CA PRO A 579 -2.53 -12.77 6.72
C PRO A 579 -1.03 -13.02 6.60
N HIS A 580 -0.16 -12.27 7.29
CA HIS A 580 1.29 -12.45 7.21
C HIS A 580 1.81 -13.43 8.25
N SER A 581 2.79 -14.21 7.85
CA SER A 581 3.59 -15.03 8.75
C SER A 581 4.53 -14.16 9.59
N CYS A 582 4.87 -14.61 10.81
CA CYS A 582 5.86 -13.93 11.64
C CYS A 582 7.27 -14.07 11.04
N SER A 583 8.18 -13.22 11.46
CA SER A 583 9.54 -13.12 10.92
C SER A 583 10.28 -14.46 10.85
N ARG A 584 10.18 -15.30 11.90
CA ARG A 584 10.83 -16.62 11.92
C ARG A 584 10.28 -17.56 10.85
N GLU A 585 8.99 -17.56 10.62
CA GLU A 585 8.32 -18.38 9.61
C GLU A 585 8.64 -17.88 8.20
N ARG A 586 8.64 -16.54 7.98
CA ARG A 586 9.01 -15.93 6.70
C ARG A 586 10.43 -16.32 6.27
N VAL A 587 11.36 -16.48 7.21
CA VAL A 587 12.72 -16.94 6.90
C VAL A 587 12.80 -18.44 6.77
N ASN A 588 12.47 -19.18 7.84
CA ASN A 588 12.67 -20.63 7.89
C ASN A 588 11.75 -21.39 6.90
N GLY A 589 10.50 -20.94 6.74
CA GLY A 589 9.52 -21.55 5.83
C GLY A 589 9.90 -21.35 4.38
N ILE A 590 10.50 -20.24 4.04
CA ILE A 590 10.86 -19.90 2.66
C ILE A 590 12.17 -20.55 2.24
N VAL A 591 13.26 -20.40 3.01
CA VAL A 591 14.59 -20.89 2.58
C VAL A 591 14.61 -22.42 2.36
N ARG A 592 13.83 -23.18 3.12
CA ARG A 592 13.73 -24.65 2.98
C ARG A 592 13.05 -25.12 1.68
N ASN A 593 12.45 -24.19 0.90
CA ASN A 593 11.93 -24.43 -0.44
C ASN A 593 12.93 -24.02 -1.55
N CYS A 594 14.13 -23.53 -1.21
CA CYS A 594 15.19 -23.19 -2.15
C CYS A 594 16.19 -24.33 -2.25
N ASP A 595 16.30 -24.97 -3.41
CA ASP A 595 17.19 -26.12 -3.60
C ASP A 595 18.67 -25.78 -3.36
N ASP A 596 19.15 -24.61 -3.83
CA ASP A 596 20.53 -24.16 -3.63
C ASP A 596 20.88 -23.93 -2.14
N TRP A 597 19.90 -23.65 -1.27
CA TRP A 597 20.14 -23.44 0.17
C TRP A 597 20.73 -24.68 0.84
N TYR A 598 20.31 -25.88 0.41
CA TYR A 598 20.82 -27.15 0.94
C TYR A 598 22.32 -27.33 0.66
N ASP A 599 22.73 -27.05 -0.56
CA ASP A 599 24.15 -27.17 -0.96
C ASP A 599 25.01 -26.02 -0.38
N LEU A 600 24.46 -24.82 -0.29
CA LEU A 600 25.18 -23.64 0.20
C LEU A 600 25.45 -23.72 1.71
N PHE A 601 24.54 -24.27 2.49
CA PHE A 601 24.63 -24.32 3.96
C PHE A 601 24.83 -25.74 4.51
N ASP A 602 25.10 -26.74 3.66
CA ASP A 602 25.35 -28.14 4.04
C ASP A 602 24.22 -28.74 4.87
N ILE A 603 22.97 -28.55 4.43
CA ILE A 603 21.78 -29.04 5.13
C ILE A 603 21.60 -30.54 4.89
N GLN A 604 21.51 -31.30 5.96
CA GLN A 604 21.46 -32.76 5.93
C GLN A 604 20.09 -33.33 6.27
N THR A 605 19.82 -34.53 5.74
CA THR A 605 18.65 -35.31 6.18
C THR A 605 18.74 -35.56 7.69
N GLY A 606 17.74 -35.07 8.43
CA GLY A 606 17.70 -35.12 9.90
C GLY A 606 17.81 -33.75 10.58
N ASP A 607 18.25 -32.72 9.85
CA ASP A 607 18.15 -31.34 10.36
C ASP A 607 16.68 -30.92 10.48
N ALA A 608 16.34 -30.10 11.47
CA ALA A 608 14.96 -29.72 11.76
C ALA A 608 14.24 -29.03 10.59
N LEU A 609 14.97 -28.24 9.80
CA LEU A 609 14.45 -27.55 8.62
C LEU A 609 14.57 -28.36 7.33
N TYR A 610 15.12 -29.59 7.36
CA TYR A 610 15.21 -30.41 6.16
C TYR A 610 13.83 -30.72 5.59
N LEU A 611 13.66 -30.49 4.31
CA LEU A 611 12.46 -30.84 3.55
C LEU A 611 12.86 -31.70 2.35
N ALA A 612 12.26 -32.89 2.24
CA ALA A 612 12.55 -33.77 1.11
C ALA A 612 12.17 -33.07 -0.21
N PRO A 613 12.91 -33.28 -1.31
CA PRO A 613 12.70 -32.56 -2.57
C PRO A 613 11.25 -32.55 -3.07
N GLU A 614 10.56 -33.70 -2.94
CA GLU A 614 9.16 -33.84 -3.36
C GLU A 614 8.14 -33.08 -2.49
N LYS A 615 8.57 -32.56 -1.34
CA LYS A 615 7.77 -31.74 -0.42
C LYS A 615 8.07 -30.24 -0.55
N ARG A 616 9.06 -29.86 -1.34
CA ARG A 616 9.38 -28.46 -1.58
C ARG A 616 8.35 -27.86 -2.52
N ALA A 617 7.83 -26.70 -2.17
CA ALA A 617 6.86 -26.00 -3.00
C ALA A 617 7.57 -25.28 -4.15
N HIS A 618 7.36 -25.74 -5.36
CA HIS A 618 7.80 -25.09 -6.60
C HIS A 618 6.57 -24.58 -7.35
N ILE A 619 6.06 -23.41 -6.93
CA ILE A 619 4.84 -22.84 -7.50
C ILE A 619 5.13 -22.26 -8.89
N TRP A 620 6.18 -21.45 -9.00
CA TRP A 620 6.57 -20.75 -10.24
C TRP A 620 7.93 -21.21 -10.77
#